data_d3cb05192288d19ccfa0d6d9d4ba5e49
#
_entry.id   d3cb05192288d19ccfa0d6d9d4ba5e49
#
_cell.length_a   1.000
_cell.length_b   1.000
_cell.length_c   1.000
_cell.angle_alpha   90.00
_cell.angle_beta   90.00
_cell.angle_gamma   90.00
#
_symmetry.space_group_name_H-M   'P 1'
#
loop_
_entity.id
_entity.type
_entity.pdbx_description
1 polymer ?
#
loop_
_entity_poly.entity_id
_entity_poly.type
_entity_poly.pdbx_seq_one_letter_code
_entity_poly.pdbx_strand_id
1 'polypeptide(L)'
;MQIVLSKRMQAVAAMVTPGRQRVCDVGCDHGYVSIYLVQKGISRKALATDVRKGPLSQAQIHIREVGLEEYIETRLSDGLSMIEPGECDAMICAGMGGRLMAQILSNGVKTAEQMSELVLQPQSDLEFFRGWLYDHRFVIVAENMIFEEGKYYPMMKVQPGIPPEEQGQCLSQKYGPCLLKDKNETLVQYLI
;
A
#
# COMPACT_ATOMS: atom_id res chain seq x y z
N MET A 1 -11.02 15.44 -15.95
CA MET A 1 -10.06 14.47 -16.56
C MET A 1 -10.06 13.19 -15.72
N GLN A 2 -10.09 12.00 -16.33
CA GLN A 2 -10.02 10.74 -15.60
C GLN A 2 -8.56 10.26 -15.57
N ILE A 3 -8.05 9.92 -14.38
CA ILE A 3 -6.68 9.43 -14.24
C ILE A 3 -6.59 7.97 -14.68
N VAL A 4 -5.58 7.66 -15.47
CA VAL A 4 -5.23 6.28 -15.88
C VAL A 4 -3.93 5.90 -15.17
N LEU A 5 -3.99 4.87 -14.35
CA LEU A 5 -2.82 4.31 -13.65
C LEU A 5 -2.13 3.23 -14.51
N SER A 6 -0.84 2.96 -14.25
CA SER A 6 -0.17 1.76 -14.75
C SER A 6 -0.87 0.48 -14.25
N LYS A 7 -0.63 -0.65 -14.89
CA LYS A 7 -1.21 -1.95 -14.44
C LYS A 7 -0.86 -2.24 -12.99
N ARG A 8 0.38 -1.98 -12.60
CA ARG A 8 0.85 -2.13 -11.23
C ARG A 8 0.02 -1.30 -10.25
N MET A 9 -0.12 -0.01 -10.50
CA MET A 9 -0.83 0.87 -9.59
C MET A 9 -2.35 0.63 -9.60
N GLN A 10 -2.92 0.19 -10.73
CA GLN A 10 -4.30 -0.29 -10.76
C GLN A 10 -4.49 -1.53 -9.88
N ALA A 11 -3.56 -2.50 -9.95
CA ALA A 11 -3.61 -3.70 -9.11
C ALA A 11 -3.47 -3.37 -7.62
N VAL A 12 -2.58 -2.43 -7.26
CA VAL A 12 -2.46 -1.92 -5.88
C VAL A 12 -3.77 -1.28 -5.41
N ALA A 13 -4.34 -0.37 -6.20
CA ALA A 13 -5.61 0.29 -5.86
C ALA A 13 -6.77 -0.71 -5.75
N ALA A 14 -6.80 -1.74 -6.59
CA ALA A 14 -7.82 -2.80 -6.57
C ALA A 14 -7.77 -3.68 -5.30
N MET A 15 -6.65 -3.69 -4.59
CA MET A 15 -6.56 -4.39 -3.30
C MET A 15 -7.22 -3.62 -2.15
N VAL A 16 -7.48 -2.32 -2.28
CA VAL A 16 -8.22 -1.55 -1.26
C VAL A 16 -9.67 -2.00 -1.24
N THR A 17 -10.19 -2.30 -0.06
CA THR A 17 -11.60 -2.65 0.10
C THR A 17 -12.47 -1.42 -0.18
N PRO A 18 -13.43 -1.49 -1.13
CA PRO A 18 -14.30 -0.35 -1.43
C PRO A 18 -15.12 0.13 -0.24
N GLY A 19 -15.45 1.42 -0.22
CA GLY A 19 -16.26 2.04 0.83
C GLY A 19 -15.45 2.61 1.99
N ARG A 20 -14.13 2.72 1.86
CA ARG A 20 -13.27 3.38 2.85
C ARG A 20 -13.65 4.85 3.02
N GLN A 21 -13.60 5.32 4.26
CA GLN A 21 -13.90 6.72 4.56
C GLN A 21 -12.72 7.61 4.16
N ARG A 22 -11.50 7.20 4.55
CA ARG A 22 -10.27 7.93 4.23
C ARG A 22 -9.09 6.98 4.09
N VAL A 23 -8.49 6.94 2.92
CA VAL A 23 -7.26 6.18 2.65
C VAL A 23 -6.05 7.10 2.75
N CYS A 24 -5.02 6.68 3.47
CA CYS A 24 -3.71 7.32 3.48
C CYS A 24 -2.83 6.73 2.38
N ASP A 25 -2.31 7.59 1.49
CA ASP A 25 -1.38 7.25 0.41
C ASP A 25 0.02 7.74 0.82
N VAL A 26 0.85 6.83 1.35
CA VAL A 26 2.18 7.14 1.89
C VAL A 26 3.24 7.05 0.81
N GLY A 27 3.91 8.18 0.53
CA GLY A 27 4.79 8.33 -0.63
C GLY A 27 3.98 8.47 -1.91
N CYS A 28 3.00 9.39 -1.88
CA CYS A 28 2.01 9.57 -2.95
C CYS A 28 2.60 10.06 -4.28
N ASP A 29 3.86 10.49 -4.28
CA ASP A 29 4.56 11.06 -5.45
C ASP A 29 3.71 12.16 -6.11
N HIS A 30 3.10 11.89 -7.24
CA HIS A 30 2.25 12.84 -7.97
C HIS A 30 0.75 12.79 -7.60
N GLY A 31 0.35 11.99 -6.60
CA GLY A 31 -1.01 11.90 -6.09
C GLY A 31 -2.00 11.12 -6.96
N TYR A 32 -1.54 10.45 -8.02
CA TYR A 32 -2.43 9.78 -8.98
C TYR A 32 -3.23 8.64 -8.37
N VAL A 33 -2.66 7.89 -7.41
CA VAL A 33 -3.38 6.82 -6.72
C VAL A 33 -4.49 7.40 -5.86
N SER A 34 -4.21 8.42 -5.06
CA SER A 34 -5.19 9.13 -4.26
C SER A 34 -6.36 9.65 -5.11
N ILE A 35 -6.06 10.29 -6.26
CA ILE A 35 -7.08 10.77 -7.20
C ILE A 35 -7.92 9.61 -7.74
N TYR A 36 -7.27 8.53 -8.17
CA TYR A 36 -7.95 7.35 -8.71
C TYR A 36 -8.91 6.72 -7.72
N LEU A 37 -8.49 6.54 -6.46
CA LEU A 37 -9.32 5.97 -5.39
C LEU A 37 -10.60 6.77 -5.17
N VAL A 38 -10.51 8.10 -5.15
CA VAL A 38 -11.65 9.00 -4.97
C VAL A 38 -12.53 9.01 -6.22
N GLN A 39 -11.95 9.14 -7.41
CA GLN A 39 -12.71 9.15 -8.68
C GLN A 39 -13.48 7.84 -8.91
N LYS A 40 -12.94 6.70 -8.47
CA LYS A 40 -13.59 5.39 -8.58
C LYS A 40 -14.56 5.07 -7.43
N GLY A 41 -14.68 5.96 -6.44
CA GLY A 41 -15.52 5.71 -5.28
C GLY A 41 -15.02 4.57 -4.38
N ILE A 42 -13.76 4.17 -4.52
CA ILE A 42 -13.13 3.17 -3.63
C ILE A 42 -12.97 3.76 -2.24
N SER A 43 -12.58 5.03 -2.15
CA SER A 43 -12.55 5.80 -0.92
C SER A 43 -13.35 7.11 -1.07
N ARG A 44 -13.96 7.56 0.02
CA ARG A 44 -14.65 8.87 0.02
C ARG A 44 -13.67 10.04 0.03
N LYS A 45 -12.58 9.88 0.78
CA LYS A 45 -11.50 10.88 0.90
C LYS A 45 -10.14 10.19 0.84
N ALA A 46 -9.10 10.96 0.58
CA ALA A 46 -7.74 10.50 0.68
C ALA A 46 -6.85 11.53 1.41
N LEU A 47 -5.80 11.03 2.05
CA LEU A 47 -4.69 11.80 2.59
C LEU A 47 -3.43 11.41 1.82
N ALA A 48 -3.00 12.25 0.91
CA ALA A 48 -1.79 12.04 0.11
C ALA A 48 -0.58 12.61 0.85
N THR A 49 0.39 11.78 1.19
CA THR A 49 1.58 12.21 1.94
C THR A 49 2.87 11.89 1.19
N ASP A 50 3.84 12.76 1.31
CA ASP A 50 5.21 12.54 0.83
C ASP A 50 6.20 13.24 1.77
N VAL A 51 7.41 12.71 1.86
CA VAL A 51 8.50 13.33 2.63
C VAL A 51 9.14 14.50 1.88
N ARG A 52 8.94 14.59 0.57
CA ARG A 52 9.51 15.62 -0.31
C ARG A 52 8.46 16.64 -0.74
N LYS A 53 8.80 17.92 -0.63
CA LYS A 53 7.92 19.04 -1.02
C LYS A 53 7.61 19.07 -2.52
N GLY A 54 8.59 18.70 -3.38
CA GLY A 54 8.41 18.75 -4.84
C GLY A 54 7.30 17.83 -5.33
N PRO A 55 7.37 16.51 -5.11
CA PRO A 55 6.28 15.58 -5.45
C PRO A 55 4.94 16.00 -4.85
N LEU A 56 4.92 16.42 -3.59
CA LEU A 56 3.70 16.85 -2.92
C LEU A 56 3.07 18.09 -3.60
N SER A 57 3.87 19.05 -4.07
CA SER A 57 3.40 20.20 -4.82
C SER A 57 2.81 19.79 -6.17
N GLN A 58 3.38 18.79 -6.85
CA GLN A 58 2.80 18.23 -8.07
C GLN A 58 1.47 17.54 -7.80
N ALA A 59 1.38 16.76 -6.70
CA ALA A 59 0.13 16.15 -6.28
C ALA A 59 -0.97 17.21 -6.07
N GLN A 60 -0.65 18.33 -5.41
CA GLN A 60 -1.59 19.45 -5.23
C GLN A 60 -2.10 20.04 -6.55
N ILE A 61 -1.21 20.20 -7.53
CA ILE A 61 -1.58 20.68 -8.87
C ILE A 61 -2.56 19.71 -9.53
N HIS A 62 -2.23 18.42 -9.57
CA HIS A 62 -3.07 17.39 -10.20
C HIS A 62 -4.44 17.25 -9.51
N ILE A 63 -4.48 17.32 -8.17
CA ILE A 63 -5.73 17.28 -7.40
C ILE A 63 -6.62 18.47 -7.78
N ARG A 64 -6.05 19.68 -7.91
CA ARG A 64 -6.76 20.88 -8.32
C ARG A 64 -7.28 20.79 -9.76
N GLU A 65 -6.45 20.28 -10.68
CA GLU A 65 -6.83 20.13 -12.09
C GLU A 65 -8.05 19.21 -12.30
N VAL A 66 -8.27 18.27 -11.37
CA VAL A 66 -9.42 17.36 -11.39
C VAL A 66 -10.56 17.78 -10.44
N GLY A 67 -10.42 18.90 -9.70
CA GLY A 67 -11.44 19.44 -8.81
C GLY A 67 -11.73 18.59 -7.59
N LEU A 68 -10.69 17.99 -6.99
CA LEU A 68 -10.83 17.09 -5.83
C LEU A 68 -10.22 17.64 -4.53
N GLU A 69 -9.99 18.96 -4.43
CA GLU A 69 -9.36 19.60 -3.26
C GLU A 69 -10.15 19.41 -1.95
N GLU A 70 -11.47 19.27 -2.03
CA GLU A 70 -12.31 19.01 -0.85
C GLU A 70 -12.28 17.53 -0.39
N TYR A 71 -11.80 16.65 -1.24
CA TYR A 71 -11.77 15.20 -1.00
C TYR A 71 -10.37 14.66 -0.73
N ILE A 72 -9.33 15.33 -1.20
CA ILE A 72 -7.95 14.89 -1.08
C ILE A 72 -7.11 15.98 -0.40
N GLU A 73 -6.70 15.69 0.83
CA GLU A 73 -5.73 16.49 1.56
C GLU A 73 -4.31 16.05 1.18
N THR A 74 -3.38 17.02 1.14
CA THR A 74 -1.95 16.72 0.98
C THR A 74 -1.20 17.14 2.24
N ARG A 75 -0.25 16.31 2.69
CA ARG A 75 0.51 16.58 3.91
C ARG A 75 1.97 16.14 3.77
N LEU A 76 2.89 17.02 4.17
CA LEU A 76 4.30 16.68 4.27
C LEU A 76 4.48 15.75 5.48
N SER A 77 4.95 14.51 5.25
CA SER A 77 5.10 13.50 6.30
C SER A 77 6.22 12.52 5.97
N ASP A 78 7.04 12.21 6.94
CA ASP A 78 7.96 11.07 6.87
C ASP A 78 7.21 9.80 7.32
N GLY A 79 6.77 9.03 6.33
CA GLY A 79 5.89 7.88 6.58
C GLY A 79 4.60 8.29 7.30
N LEU A 80 4.36 7.68 8.45
CA LEU A 80 3.17 7.89 9.28
C LEU A 80 3.33 8.97 10.35
N SER A 81 4.49 9.67 10.42
CA SER A 81 4.85 10.56 11.54
C SER A 81 3.89 11.73 11.77
N MET A 82 3.21 12.18 10.71
CA MET A 82 2.26 13.30 10.76
C MET A 82 0.80 12.84 10.58
N ILE A 83 0.51 11.57 10.84
CA ILE A 83 -0.82 10.97 10.72
C ILE A 83 -1.26 10.50 12.08
N GLU A 84 -2.38 11.04 12.56
CA GLU A 84 -2.90 10.70 13.87
C GLU A 84 -3.56 9.29 13.86
N PRO A 85 -3.44 8.53 14.95
CA PRO A 85 -4.17 7.30 15.11
C PRO A 85 -5.69 7.48 14.91
N GLY A 86 -6.30 6.67 14.03
CA GLY A 86 -7.72 6.76 13.68
C GLY A 86 -8.08 7.83 12.65
N GLU A 87 -7.12 8.61 12.17
CA GLU A 87 -7.36 9.61 11.12
C GLU A 87 -7.70 9.00 9.75
N CYS A 88 -7.11 7.85 9.45
CA CYS A 88 -7.37 7.08 8.24
C CYS A 88 -7.77 5.65 8.59
N ASP A 89 -8.65 5.04 7.82
CA ASP A 89 -9.12 3.68 8.03
C ASP A 89 -8.39 2.64 7.17
N ALA A 90 -7.59 3.10 6.19
CA ALA A 90 -6.72 2.25 5.40
C ALA A 90 -5.49 3.02 4.91
N MET A 91 -4.44 2.29 4.54
CA MET A 91 -3.19 2.83 4.01
C MET A 91 -2.81 2.14 2.70
N ILE A 92 -2.23 2.92 1.79
CA ILE A 92 -1.43 2.41 0.68
C ILE A 92 0.02 2.87 0.88
N CYS A 93 0.98 1.98 0.66
CA CYS A 93 2.38 2.30 0.53
C CYS A 93 2.98 1.42 -0.58
N ALA A 94 3.37 2.03 -1.70
CA ALA A 94 3.82 1.30 -2.87
C ALA A 94 5.12 1.86 -3.44
N GLY A 95 5.93 0.98 -4.06
CA GLY A 95 7.12 1.40 -4.77
C GLY A 95 8.36 1.66 -3.91
N MET A 96 8.35 1.24 -2.65
CA MET A 96 9.47 1.38 -1.71
C MET A 96 10.13 0.03 -1.41
N GLY A 97 11.36 0.06 -0.89
CA GLY A 97 12.02 -1.15 -0.39
C GLY A 97 11.36 -1.70 0.88
N GLY A 98 11.36 -3.01 1.07
CA GLY A 98 10.72 -3.65 2.24
C GLY A 98 11.30 -3.19 3.58
N ARG A 99 12.60 -2.90 3.63
CA ARG A 99 13.24 -2.37 4.86
C ARG A 99 12.73 -0.97 5.20
N LEU A 100 12.54 -0.11 4.21
CA LEU A 100 11.98 1.22 4.41
C LEU A 100 10.50 1.14 4.85
N MET A 101 9.72 0.25 4.25
CA MET A 101 8.33 0.02 4.68
C MET A 101 8.27 -0.47 6.14
N ALA A 102 9.12 -1.41 6.53
CA ALA A 102 9.21 -1.87 7.91
C ALA A 102 9.55 -0.73 8.88
N GLN A 103 10.48 0.16 8.50
CA GLN A 103 10.81 1.35 9.30
C GLN A 103 9.63 2.33 9.41
N ILE A 104 8.92 2.60 8.32
CA ILE A 104 7.71 3.45 8.32
C ILE A 104 6.66 2.90 9.28
N LEU A 105 6.39 1.59 9.21
CA LEU A 105 5.42 0.93 10.08
C LEU A 105 5.89 0.89 11.53
N SER A 106 7.19 0.66 11.81
CA SER A 106 7.75 0.70 13.16
C SER A 106 7.58 2.06 13.80
N ASN A 107 7.90 3.14 13.05
CA ASN A 107 7.81 4.51 13.54
C ASN A 107 6.36 4.96 13.75
N GLY A 108 5.41 4.39 13.01
CA GLY A 108 3.98 4.73 13.08
C GLY A 108 3.08 3.57 13.52
N VAL A 109 3.59 2.63 14.32
CA VAL A 109 2.89 1.39 14.67
C VAL A 109 1.50 1.64 15.26
N LYS A 110 1.36 2.60 16.18
CA LYS A 110 0.07 2.95 16.80
C LYS A 110 -0.98 3.43 15.78
N THR A 111 -0.53 4.15 14.76
CA THR A 111 -1.39 4.62 13.67
C THR A 111 -1.76 3.45 12.75
N ALA A 112 -0.78 2.62 12.38
CA ALA A 112 -0.99 1.45 11.53
C ALA A 112 -1.92 0.40 12.15
N GLU A 113 -1.80 0.16 13.46
CA GLU A 113 -2.65 -0.79 14.21
C GLU A 113 -4.13 -0.37 14.30
N GLN A 114 -4.44 0.91 14.12
CA GLN A 114 -5.81 1.40 14.11
C GLN A 114 -6.46 1.39 12.71
N MET A 115 -5.69 1.12 11.68
CA MET A 115 -6.21 0.95 10.33
C MET A 115 -6.78 -0.46 10.14
N SER A 116 -7.88 -0.56 9.42
CA SER A 116 -8.51 -1.86 9.13
C SER A 116 -7.74 -2.67 8.10
N GLU A 117 -6.96 -2.01 7.25
CA GLU A 117 -6.09 -2.66 6.26
C GLU A 117 -4.96 -1.76 5.78
N LEU A 118 -3.87 -2.40 5.39
CA LEU A 118 -2.74 -1.76 4.73
C LEU A 118 -2.47 -2.50 3.42
N VAL A 119 -2.41 -1.77 2.31
CA VAL A 119 -2.02 -2.31 1.00
C VAL A 119 -0.57 -1.91 0.74
N LEU A 120 0.31 -2.88 0.68
CA LEU A 120 1.76 -2.70 0.67
C LEU A 120 2.35 -3.34 -0.58
N GLN A 121 3.16 -2.58 -1.33
CA GLN A 121 3.84 -3.08 -2.51
C GLN A 121 5.34 -2.83 -2.40
N PRO A 122 6.09 -3.71 -1.69
CA PRO A 122 7.54 -3.64 -1.61
C PRO A 122 8.20 -4.02 -2.95
N GLN A 123 9.30 -3.32 -3.31
CA GLN A 123 10.09 -3.61 -4.51
C GLN A 123 11.34 -4.44 -4.24
N SER A 124 11.73 -4.58 -2.99
CA SER A 124 12.91 -5.35 -2.54
C SER A 124 12.68 -5.92 -1.15
N ASP A 125 13.57 -6.78 -0.71
CA ASP A 125 13.60 -7.35 0.65
C ASP A 125 12.28 -8.01 1.08
N LEU A 126 11.60 -8.69 0.15
CA LEU A 126 10.26 -9.27 0.35
C LEU A 126 10.20 -10.30 1.48
N GLU A 127 11.18 -11.22 1.52
CA GLU A 127 11.27 -12.25 2.57
C GLU A 127 11.44 -11.61 3.94
N PHE A 128 12.38 -10.67 4.06
CA PHE A 128 12.57 -9.89 5.27
C PHE A 128 11.29 -9.17 5.68
N PHE A 129 10.60 -8.50 4.73
CA PHE A 129 9.43 -7.70 5.05
C PHE A 129 8.24 -8.54 5.50
N ARG A 130 8.01 -9.72 4.88
CA ARG A 130 6.98 -10.67 5.36
C ARG A 130 7.31 -11.24 6.74
N GLY A 131 8.58 -11.55 7.00
CA GLY A 131 9.04 -11.94 8.33
C GLY A 131 8.79 -10.85 9.37
N TRP A 132 9.11 -9.60 9.02
CA TRP A 132 8.86 -8.46 9.87
C TRP A 132 7.36 -8.29 10.18
N LEU A 133 6.48 -8.41 9.19
CA LEU A 133 5.03 -8.35 9.39
C LEU A 133 4.54 -9.44 10.34
N TYR A 134 5.03 -10.66 10.19
CA TYR A 134 4.72 -11.78 11.07
C TYR A 134 5.11 -11.49 12.52
N ASP A 135 6.35 -11.04 12.74
CA ASP A 135 6.88 -10.75 14.07
C ASP A 135 6.16 -9.58 14.77
N HIS A 136 5.62 -8.64 13.97
CA HIS A 136 4.93 -7.43 14.48
C HIS A 136 3.41 -7.54 14.44
N ARG A 137 2.87 -8.75 14.36
CA ARG A 137 1.42 -9.02 14.43
C ARG A 137 0.60 -8.35 13.32
N PHE A 138 1.11 -8.41 12.10
CA PHE A 138 0.37 -8.07 10.89
C PHE A 138 0.09 -9.33 10.09
N VAL A 139 -1.19 -9.60 9.85
CA VAL A 139 -1.65 -10.77 9.10
C VAL A 139 -1.72 -10.44 7.61
N ILE A 140 -1.04 -11.20 6.76
CA ILE A 140 -1.22 -11.12 5.31
C ILE A 140 -2.54 -11.83 4.96
N VAL A 141 -3.54 -11.06 4.55
CA VAL A 141 -4.89 -11.58 4.26
C VAL A 141 -5.18 -11.79 2.78
N ALA A 142 -4.42 -11.11 1.92
CA ALA A 142 -4.47 -11.30 0.47
C ALA A 142 -3.14 -10.88 -0.16
N GLU A 143 -2.78 -11.51 -1.26
CA GLU A 143 -1.63 -11.11 -2.08
C GLU A 143 -2.00 -11.17 -3.55
N ASN A 144 -1.36 -10.34 -4.33
CA ASN A 144 -1.39 -10.40 -5.79
C ASN A 144 0.03 -10.20 -6.33
N MET A 145 0.27 -10.65 -7.54
CA MET A 145 1.54 -10.44 -8.23
C MET A 145 1.24 -10.16 -9.69
N ILE A 146 1.83 -9.12 -10.22
CA ILE A 146 1.71 -8.78 -11.63
C ILE A 146 3.07 -8.72 -12.29
N PHE A 147 3.07 -8.95 -13.61
CA PHE A 147 4.22 -8.74 -14.48
C PHE A 147 3.98 -7.52 -15.36
N GLU A 148 4.85 -6.53 -15.27
CA GLU A 148 4.81 -5.29 -16.04
C GLU A 148 6.23 -4.87 -16.42
N GLU A 149 6.47 -4.53 -17.67
CA GLU A 149 7.75 -4.01 -18.18
C GLU A 149 8.98 -4.86 -17.78
N GLY A 150 8.86 -6.18 -17.87
CA GLY A 150 9.95 -7.11 -17.56
C GLY A 150 10.22 -7.35 -16.07
N LYS A 151 9.36 -6.87 -15.18
CA LYS A 151 9.52 -7.02 -13.72
C LYS A 151 8.27 -7.60 -13.08
N TYR A 152 8.48 -8.37 -12.01
CA TYR A 152 7.44 -8.90 -11.17
C TYR A 152 7.22 -8.00 -9.95
N TYR A 153 5.96 -7.69 -9.68
CA TYR A 153 5.55 -6.79 -8.60
C TYR A 153 4.57 -7.50 -7.67
N PRO A 154 5.08 -8.17 -6.63
CA PRO A 154 4.22 -8.69 -5.58
C PRO A 154 3.67 -7.54 -4.74
N MET A 155 2.44 -7.71 -4.28
CA MET A 155 1.73 -6.77 -3.41
C MET A 155 0.89 -7.55 -2.41
N MET A 156 0.66 -6.96 -1.26
CA MET A 156 -0.04 -7.62 -0.17
C MET A 156 -1.01 -6.68 0.54
N LYS A 157 -2.14 -7.22 0.93
CA LYS A 157 -3.06 -6.61 1.89
C LYS A 157 -2.81 -7.23 3.24
N VAL A 158 -2.55 -6.41 4.25
CA VAL A 158 -2.34 -6.86 5.61
C VAL A 158 -3.32 -6.19 6.58
N GLN A 159 -3.57 -6.85 7.69
CA GLN A 159 -4.40 -6.34 8.76
C GLN A 159 -3.69 -6.54 10.10
N PRO A 160 -3.87 -5.64 11.08
CA PRO A 160 -3.41 -5.89 12.44
C PRO A 160 -4.06 -7.15 13.01
N GLY A 161 -3.28 -8.00 13.68
CA GLY A 161 -3.77 -9.24 14.26
C GLY A 161 -2.66 -10.26 14.51
N ILE A 162 -3.04 -11.44 14.95
CA ILE A 162 -2.09 -12.54 15.18
C ILE A 162 -2.01 -13.38 13.90
N PRO A 163 -0.85 -13.38 13.20
CA PRO A 163 -0.71 -14.17 12.00
C PRO A 163 -0.71 -15.67 12.32
N PRO A 164 -1.29 -16.50 11.43
CA PRO A 164 -1.19 -17.95 11.56
C PRO A 164 0.25 -18.43 11.38
N GLU A 165 0.61 -19.56 12.02
CA GLU A 165 1.99 -20.09 12.02
C GLU A 165 2.55 -20.32 10.63
N GLU A 166 1.72 -20.67 9.66
CA GLU A 166 2.12 -20.88 8.27
C GLU A 166 2.77 -19.64 7.64
N GLN A 167 2.37 -18.44 8.07
CA GLN A 167 2.97 -17.19 7.59
C GLN A 167 4.39 -16.97 8.12
N GLY A 168 4.76 -17.60 9.23
CA GLY A 168 6.11 -17.63 9.78
C GLY A 168 7.06 -18.58 9.06
N GLN A 169 6.56 -19.49 8.21
CA GLN A 169 7.39 -20.48 7.52
C GLN A 169 8.24 -19.82 6.43
N CYS A 170 9.45 -20.34 6.22
CA CYS A 170 10.43 -19.82 5.26
C CYS A 170 9.86 -19.69 3.83
N LEU A 171 9.13 -20.69 3.32
CA LEU A 171 8.51 -20.63 1.99
C LEU A 171 7.44 -19.54 1.89
N SER A 172 6.62 -19.36 2.94
CA SER A 172 5.61 -18.33 3.00
C SER A 172 6.24 -16.93 3.00
N GLN A 173 7.31 -16.73 3.74
CA GLN A 173 8.04 -15.46 3.76
C GLN A 173 8.70 -15.18 2.41
N LYS A 174 9.31 -16.18 1.79
CA LYS A 174 10.02 -16.03 0.51
C LYS A 174 9.08 -15.76 -0.65
N TYR A 175 7.99 -16.52 -0.78
CA TYR A 175 7.14 -16.50 -1.98
C TYR A 175 5.75 -15.90 -1.76
N GLY A 176 5.31 -15.71 -0.52
CA GLY A 176 4.01 -15.17 -0.14
C GLY A 176 2.99 -16.25 0.23
N PRO A 177 2.42 -16.19 1.45
CA PRO A 177 1.51 -17.22 1.94
C PRO A 177 0.23 -17.34 1.09
N CYS A 178 -0.35 -16.22 0.67
CA CYS A 178 -1.54 -16.23 -0.17
C CYS A 178 -1.22 -16.58 -1.62
N LEU A 179 -0.10 -16.10 -2.17
CA LEU A 179 0.33 -16.45 -3.53
C LEU A 179 0.56 -17.96 -3.69
N LEU A 180 1.15 -18.60 -2.68
CA LEU A 180 1.37 -20.06 -2.64
C LEU A 180 0.04 -20.82 -2.52
N LYS A 181 -0.79 -20.41 -1.57
CA LYS A 181 -2.10 -21.04 -1.32
C LYS A 181 -3.01 -21.01 -2.55
N ASP A 182 -3.07 -19.85 -3.20
CA ASP A 182 -3.95 -19.60 -4.34
C ASP A 182 -3.35 -20.08 -5.67
N LYS A 183 -2.11 -20.61 -5.66
CA LYS A 183 -1.36 -21.01 -6.86
C LYS A 183 -1.34 -19.91 -7.91
N ASN A 184 -1.01 -18.69 -7.47
CA ASN A 184 -1.06 -17.50 -8.31
C ASN A 184 -0.28 -17.71 -9.62
N GLU A 185 -0.95 -17.52 -10.77
CA GLU A 185 -0.38 -17.79 -12.08
C GLU A 185 0.90 -16.99 -12.37
N THR A 186 0.96 -15.75 -11.93
CA THR A 186 2.15 -14.89 -12.10
C THR A 186 3.32 -15.37 -11.23
N LEU A 187 3.04 -15.90 -10.03
CA LEU A 187 4.07 -16.54 -9.22
C LEU A 187 4.59 -17.81 -9.92
N VAL A 188 3.70 -18.64 -10.49
CA VAL A 188 4.12 -19.82 -11.26
C VAL A 188 5.04 -19.43 -12.41
N GLN A 189 4.71 -18.39 -13.16
CA GLN A 189 5.57 -17.86 -14.23
C GLN A 189 6.93 -17.37 -13.72
N TYR A 190 6.96 -16.77 -12.53
CA TYR A 190 8.21 -16.30 -11.89
C TYR A 190 9.13 -17.44 -11.48
N LEU A 191 8.59 -18.62 -11.17
CA LEU A 191 9.34 -19.78 -10.66
C LEU A 191 9.88 -20.71 -11.77
N ILE A 192 9.43 -20.55 -13.02
CA ILE A 192 9.87 -21.32 -14.19
C ILE A 192 11.00 -20.60 -14.92
#